data_6869b60b529257357ea17346adf50a34
#
_entry.id   6869b60b529257357ea17346adf50a34
#
_cell.length_a   1.000
_cell.length_b   1.000
_cell.length_c   1.000
_cell.angle_alpha   90.00
_cell.angle_beta   90.00
_cell.angle_gamma   90.00
#
_symmetry.space_group_name_H-M   'P 1'
#
loop_
_entity.id
_entity.type
_entity.pdbx_description
1 polymer ?
#
loop_
_entity_poly.entity_id
_entity_poly.type
_entity_poly.pdbx_seq_one_letter_code
_entity_poly.pdbx_strand_id
1 'polypeptide(L)'
;QVTGNPLGMASNLTFAGSGELDNGWNVALSIAQGDAGAYSNTNIVIGVAGVGDIRVDQGVSGTGIQRMDDLTPSVWEEADGAGLSAGITKVAGVSAAANIEFTPSSDYIPAGLTLVAAWSPDADSGSTVGDKAASGDNGGALQSGWDFTATATDELHGVSGLTLYGGI
;
A
#
# COMPACT_ATOMS: atom_id res chain seq x y z
N GLN A 1 24.47 -19.49 20.44
CA GLN A 1 25.17 -20.05 19.28
C GLN A 1 24.28 -19.82 18.06
N VAL A 2 24.70 -19.00 17.12
CA VAL A 2 23.97 -18.80 15.89
C VAL A 2 24.23 -20.03 15.00
N THR A 3 23.20 -20.82 14.76
CA THR A 3 23.26 -21.97 13.87
C THR A 3 22.69 -21.56 12.51
N GLY A 4 23.51 -21.47 11.52
CA GLY A 4 23.11 -21.13 10.16
C GLY A 4 24.23 -20.45 9.36
N ASN A 5 24.02 -20.26 8.09
CA ASN A 5 24.97 -19.51 7.25
C ASN A 5 24.84 -18.00 7.57
N PRO A 6 25.90 -17.34 8.07
CA PRO A 6 25.84 -15.91 8.37
C PRO A 6 25.92 -15.03 7.13
N LEU A 7 26.10 -15.61 5.96
CA LEU A 7 26.10 -14.90 4.68
C LEU A 7 24.77 -15.12 3.98
N GLY A 8 24.07 -14.03 3.73
CA GLY A 8 22.84 -14.01 2.95
C GLY A 8 22.93 -12.95 1.85
N MET A 9 22.29 -13.20 0.74
CA MET A 9 22.15 -12.26 -0.34
C MET A 9 20.72 -12.30 -0.84
N ALA A 10 20.04 -11.16 -0.83
CA ALA A 10 18.73 -11.02 -1.46
C ALA A 10 18.90 -10.81 -2.97
N SER A 11 18.07 -11.44 -3.75
CA SER A 11 18.02 -11.26 -5.21
C SER A 11 16.64 -10.74 -5.62
N ASN A 12 16.56 -9.44 -5.87
CA ASN A 12 15.34 -8.80 -6.31
C ASN A 12 15.49 -8.33 -7.76
N LEU A 13 14.41 -8.43 -8.51
CA LEU A 13 14.33 -7.93 -9.87
C LEU A 13 13.13 -6.99 -9.99
N THR A 14 13.38 -5.77 -10.44
CA THR A 14 12.32 -4.78 -10.65
C THR A 14 12.29 -4.36 -12.12
N PHE A 15 11.12 -4.40 -12.70
CA PHE A 15 10.81 -3.77 -13.97
C PHE A 15 10.00 -2.50 -13.70
N ALA A 16 10.48 -1.36 -14.18
CA ALA A 16 9.77 -0.10 -14.07
C ALA A 16 9.79 0.63 -15.40
N GLY A 17 8.71 1.29 -15.69
CA GLY A 17 8.57 2.12 -16.88
C GLY A 17 7.63 3.30 -16.60
N SER A 18 7.86 4.41 -17.29
CA SER A 18 6.98 5.56 -17.21
C SER A 18 6.94 6.28 -18.53
N GLY A 19 5.87 7.01 -18.77
CA GLY A 19 5.68 7.80 -19.97
C GLY A 19 4.49 8.74 -19.83
N GLU A 20 4.36 9.61 -20.81
CA GLU A 20 3.23 10.52 -20.96
C GLU A 20 2.36 10.04 -22.12
N LEU A 21 1.07 10.04 -21.93
CA LEU A 21 0.08 9.75 -22.97
C LEU A 21 -0.22 11.00 -23.80
N ASP A 22 -0.74 10.80 -25.00
CA ASP A 22 -1.08 11.90 -25.93
C ASP A 22 -2.06 12.94 -25.36
N ASN A 23 -2.81 12.57 -24.33
CA ASN A 23 -3.72 13.45 -23.62
C ASN A 23 -3.08 14.21 -22.44
N GLY A 24 -1.75 14.08 -22.26
CA GLY A 24 -1.00 14.74 -21.19
C GLY A 24 -1.06 14.01 -19.84
N TRP A 25 -1.61 12.80 -19.78
CA TRP A 25 -1.58 12.01 -18.55
C TRP A 25 -0.25 11.27 -18.42
N ASN A 26 0.22 11.15 -17.20
CA ASN A 26 1.42 10.39 -16.90
C ASN A 26 1.04 8.96 -16.48
N VAL A 27 1.80 7.99 -16.96
CA VAL A 27 1.65 6.58 -16.56
C VAL A 27 2.97 6.07 -16.03
N ALA A 28 2.94 5.40 -14.90
CA ALA A 28 4.07 4.67 -14.35
C ALA A 28 3.65 3.24 -13.99
N LEU A 29 4.48 2.29 -14.37
CA LEU A 29 4.32 0.87 -14.07
C LEU A 29 5.51 0.41 -13.24
N SER A 30 5.26 -0.35 -12.19
CA SER A 30 6.29 -1.04 -11.42
C SER A 30 5.88 -2.47 -11.13
N ILE A 31 6.78 -3.40 -11.42
CA ILE A 31 6.67 -4.82 -11.08
C ILE A 31 7.98 -5.22 -10.43
N ALA A 32 7.94 -5.62 -9.16
CA ALA A 32 9.09 -6.11 -8.44
C ALA A 32 8.87 -7.55 -7.99
N GLN A 33 9.85 -8.37 -8.20
CA GLN A 33 9.90 -9.75 -7.74
C GLN A 33 10.94 -9.84 -6.63
N GLY A 34 10.50 -10.29 -5.46
CA GLY A 34 11.37 -10.54 -4.31
C GLY A 34 12.05 -11.90 -4.37
N ASP A 35 12.79 -12.22 -3.34
CA ASP A 35 13.40 -13.54 -3.13
C ASP A 35 12.32 -14.63 -3.19
N ALA A 36 12.71 -15.81 -3.64
CA ALA A 36 11.83 -16.96 -3.82
C ALA A 36 10.71 -16.79 -4.85
N GLY A 37 10.78 -15.77 -5.70
CA GLY A 37 9.87 -15.63 -6.83
C GLY A 37 8.52 -14.97 -6.52
N ALA A 38 8.30 -14.51 -5.30
CA ALA A 38 7.08 -13.79 -4.96
C ALA A 38 7.11 -12.34 -5.46
N TYR A 39 5.99 -11.83 -5.91
CA TYR A 39 5.87 -10.41 -6.20
C TYR A 39 5.87 -9.62 -4.91
N SER A 40 6.70 -8.58 -4.82
CA SER A 40 6.77 -7.64 -3.70
C SER A 40 6.20 -6.26 -4.06
N ASN A 41 5.98 -5.99 -5.32
CA ASN A 41 5.35 -4.78 -5.82
C ASN A 41 4.76 -5.04 -7.20
N THR A 42 3.52 -4.66 -7.43
CA THR A 42 2.88 -4.76 -8.76
C THR A 42 1.79 -3.71 -8.85
N ASN A 43 2.10 -2.62 -9.50
CA ASN A 43 1.15 -1.51 -9.65
C ASN A 43 1.33 -0.75 -10.96
N ILE A 44 0.27 -0.06 -11.33
CA ILE A 44 0.27 0.99 -12.33
C ILE A 44 -0.32 2.26 -11.73
N VAL A 45 0.33 3.38 -11.94
CA VAL A 45 -0.13 4.71 -11.52
C VAL A 45 -0.42 5.55 -12.75
N ILE A 46 -1.59 6.17 -12.76
CA ILE A 46 -2.04 7.09 -13.80
C ILE A 46 -2.21 8.46 -13.17
N GLY A 47 -1.33 9.39 -13.50
CA GLY A 47 -1.41 10.78 -13.08
C GLY A 47 -2.31 11.57 -14.03
N VAL A 48 -3.45 12.01 -13.53
CA VAL A 48 -4.41 12.83 -14.27
C VAL A 48 -4.20 14.29 -13.92
N ALA A 49 -3.71 15.06 -14.88
CA ALA A 49 -3.38 16.46 -14.67
C ALA A 49 -4.57 17.25 -14.07
N GLY A 50 -4.32 17.97 -12.97
CA GLY A 50 -5.32 18.75 -12.25
C GLY A 50 -6.39 17.96 -11.52
N VAL A 51 -6.28 16.64 -11.43
CA VAL A 51 -7.23 15.78 -10.69
C VAL A 51 -6.52 15.03 -9.57
N GLY A 52 -5.42 14.36 -9.88
CA GLY A 52 -4.67 13.53 -8.95
C GLY A 52 -4.22 12.22 -9.55
N ASP A 53 -3.78 11.31 -8.71
CA ASP A 53 -3.23 10.02 -9.11
C ASP A 53 -4.23 8.89 -8.84
N ILE A 54 -4.38 8.02 -9.83
CA ILE A 54 -5.11 6.75 -9.72
C ILE A 54 -4.07 5.64 -9.76
N ARG A 55 -4.02 4.82 -8.72
CA ARG A 55 -3.16 3.65 -8.65
C ARG A 55 -3.99 2.38 -8.68
N VAL A 56 -3.64 1.45 -9.52
CA VAL A 56 -4.16 0.09 -9.52
C VAL A 56 -3.06 -0.82 -9.00
N ASP A 57 -3.36 -1.60 -7.98
CA ASP A 57 -2.41 -2.46 -7.28
C ASP A 57 -2.95 -3.87 -7.16
N GLN A 58 -2.08 -4.86 -7.25
CA GLN A 58 -2.47 -6.27 -7.05
C GLN A 58 -2.54 -6.69 -5.57
N GLY A 59 -2.44 -5.75 -4.64
CA GLY A 59 -2.49 -6.03 -3.21
C GLY A 59 -1.20 -6.63 -2.65
N VAL A 60 -0.06 -6.21 -3.16
CA VAL A 60 1.27 -6.67 -2.71
C VAL A 60 2.19 -5.53 -2.32
N SER A 61 1.73 -4.29 -2.37
CA SER A 61 2.57 -3.10 -2.26
C SER A 61 2.20 -2.19 -1.07
N GLY A 62 1.45 -2.68 -0.10
CA GLY A 62 1.06 -1.88 1.07
C GLY A 62 0.17 -0.69 0.72
N THR A 63 -1.02 -0.94 0.22
CA THR A 63 -2.03 0.08 -0.12
C THR A 63 -3.05 0.28 0.99
N GLY A 64 -3.93 1.25 0.83
CA GLY A 64 -4.97 1.53 1.80
C GLY A 64 -4.40 1.84 3.19
N ILE A 65 -5.07 1.36 4.22
CA ILE A 65 -4.66 1.58 5.61
C ILE A 65 -3.34 0.86 5.95
N GLN A 66 -2.98 -0.19 5.23
CA GLN A 66 -1.73 -0.91 5.48
C GLN A 66 -0.48 -0.02 5.30
N ARG A 67 -0.58 1.08 4.57
CA ARG A 67 0.52 2.06 4.49
C ARG A 67 0.92 2.66 5.84
N MET A 68 0.05 2.53 6.86
CA MET A 68 0.29 3.01 8.22
C MET A 68 1.03 1.99 9.08
N ASP A 69 1.14 0.77 8.63
CA ASP A 69 1.70 -0.38 9.32
C ASP A 69 3.14 -0.14 9.80
N ASP A 70 4.02 0.23 8.89
CA ASP A 70 5.43 0.46 9.19
C ASP A 70 5.74 1.86 9.76
N LEU A 71 4.71 2.65 10.07
CA LEU A 71 4.89 4.01 10.61
C LEU A 71 4.84 4.07 12.12
N THR A 72 4.40 3.01 12.79
CA THR A 72 4.38 2.92 14.24
C THR A 72 5.82 2.73 14.75
N PRO A 73 6.29 3.57 15.67
CA PRO A 73 7.63 3.41 16.22
C PRO A 73 7.80 2.04 16.88
N SER A 74 8.74 1.26 16.42
CA SER A 74 9.11 -0.02 17.01
C SER A 74 10.62 -0.22 16.95
N VAL A 75 11.14 -1.18 17.73
CA VAL A 75 12.58 -1.48 17.75
C VAL A 75 12.99 -2.38 16.60
N TRP A 76 12.14 -3.33 16.24
CA TRP A 76 12.37 -4.30 15.17
C TRP A 76 11.20 -4.38 14.21
N GLU A 77 10.02 -4.43 14.75
CA GLU A 77 8.76 -4.52 14.06
C GLU A 77 7.71 -3.78 14.89
N GLU A 78 6.50 -3.70 14.43
CA GLU A 78 5.38 -3.10 15.14
C GLU A 78 5.11 -3.83 16.47
N ALA A 79 4.38 -3.20 17.35
CA ALA A 79 4.12 -3.73 18.70
C ALA A 79 3.43 -5.12 18.69
N ASP A 80 2.77 -5.49 17.60
CA ASP A 80 2.17 -6.81 17.40
C ASP A 80 3.24 -7.89 17.18
N GLY A 81 4.38 -7.58 16.59
CA GLY A 81 5.52 -8.48 16.39
C GLY A 81 6.26 -8.83 17.68
N ALA A 82 5.99 -8.15 18.78
CA ALA A 82 6.67 -8.36 20.06
C ALA A 82 6.27 -9.66 20.77
N GLY A 83 5.46 -10.52 20.18
CA GLY A 83 5.01 -11.79 20.75
C GLY A 83 4.12 -11.64 22.00
N LEU A 84 3.76 -10.43 22.32
CA LEU A 84 2.75 -10.14 23.32
C LEU A 84 1.41 -10.37 22.65
N SER A 85 0.66 -11.36 23.11
CA SER A 85 -0.71 -11.60 22.66
C SER A 85 -1.64 -10.45 23.10
N ALA A 86 -1.26 -9.24 22.76
CA ALA A 86 -1.91 -8.02 23.21
C ALA A 86 -3.23 -7.72 22.48
N GLY A 87 -3.61 -8.55 21.52
CA GLY A 87 -4.83 -8.36 20.75
C GLY A 87 -4.80 -7.18 19.77
N ILE A 88 -3.64 -6.58 19.56
CA ILE A 88 -3.45 -5.60 18.49
C ILE A 88 -3.20 -6.41 17.23
N THR A 89 -4.21 -6.52 16.41
CA THR A 89 -4.08 -7.13 15.11
C THR A 89 -3.79 -6.04 14.06
N LYS A 90 -2.89 -6.37 13.16
CA LYS A 90 -2.61 -5.57 11.99
C LYS A 90 -3.89 -5.30 11.21
N VAL A 91 -4.12 -4.06 10.86
CA VAL A 91 -5.25 -3.68 10.02
C VAL A 91 -4.85 -3.86 8.56
N ALA A 92 -5.28 -4.96 7.96
CA ALA A 92 -4.92 -5.26 6.58
C ALA A 92 -5.66 -4.38 5.55
N GLY A 93 -6.88 -3.97 5.85
CA GLY A 93 -7.71 -3.18 4.95
C GLY A 93 -7.83 -3.78 3.55
N VAL A 94 -7.92 -2.94 2.55
CA VAL A 94 -8.03 -3.37 1.14
C VAL A 94 -6.73 -3.89 0.55
N SER A 95 -5.59 -3.74 1.23
CA SER A 95 -4.29 -4.10 0.67
C SER A 95 -4.08 -5.61 0.51
N ALA A 96 -4.90 -6.43 1.15
CA ALA A 96 -4.85 -7.88 1.01
C ALA A 96 -5.34 -8.37 -0.36
N ALA A 97 -5.99 -7.52 -1.13
CA ALA A 97 -6.57 -7.85 -2.44
C ALA A 97 -6.21 -6.80 -3.50
N ALA A 98 -6.50 -7.11 -4.76
CA ALA A 98 -6.38 -6.13 -5.83
C ALA A 98 -7.29 -4.93 -5.53
N ASN A 99 -6.73 -3.73 -5.66
CA ASN A 99 -7.40 -2.52 -5.25
C ASN A 99 -7.06 -1.33 -6.15
N ILE A 100 -7.87 -0.30 -6.03
CA ILE A 100 -7.66 0.99 -6.69
C ILE A 100 -7.56 2.05 -5.62
N GLU A 101 -6.49 2.86 -5.68
CA GLU A 101 -6.34 4.04 -4.84
C GLU A 101 -6.50 5.33 -5.65
N PHE A 102 -7.01 6.33 -5.00
CA PHE A 102 -7.06 7.69 -5.50
C PHE A 102 -6.42 8.66 -4.51
N THR A 103 -5.46 9.42 -5.00
CA THR A 103 -4.81 10.51 -4.26
C THR A 103 -5.16 11.82 -4.97
N PRO A 104 -5.95 12.71 -4.37
CA PRO A 104 -6.29 14.01 -4.96
C PRO A 104 -5.04 14.86 -5.25
N SER A 105 -5.12 15.71 -6.27
CA SER A 105 -4.09 16.72 -6.53
C SER A 105 -3.93 17.66 -5.33
N SER A 106 -2.70 18.06 -5.07
CA SER A 106 -2.37 19.07 -4.07
C SER A 106 -3.05 20.43 -4.32
N ASP A 107 -3.57 20.65 -5.53
CA ASP A 107 -4.32 21.87 -5.85
C ASP A 107 -5.63 21.99 -5.07
N TYR A 108 -6.17 20.86 -4.57
CA TYR A 108 -7.46 20.81 -3.87
C TYR A 108 -7.36 20.63 -2.37
N ILE A 109 -6.15 20.35 -1.87
CA ILE A 109 -5.95 20.05 -0.45
C ILE A 109 -4.89 20.99 0.13
N PRO A 110 -5.00 21.34 1.42
CA PRO A 110 -4.00 22.19 2.08
C PRO A 110 -2.60 21.61 1.98
N ALA A 111 -1.60 22.48 1.85
CA ALA A 111 -0.21 22.08 1.92
C ALA A 111 0.08 21.32 3.22
N GLY A 112 0.90 20.28 3.14
CA GLY A 112 1.21 19.41 4.27
C GLY A 112 0.14 18.36 4.60
N LEU A 113 -0.98 18.30 3.87
CA LEU A 113 -1.97 17.24 3.99
C LEU A 113 -1.91 16.30 2.78
N THR A 114 -1.93 15.01 3.01
CA THR A 114 -2.11 13.97 1.98
C THR A 114 -3.32 13.13 2.34
N LEU A 115 -4.22 12.94 1.40
CA LEU A 115 -5.40 12.10 1.54
C LEU A 115 -5.34 10.98 0.52
N VAL A 116 -5.72 9.77 0.92
CA VAL A 116 -5.85 8.64 0.00
C VAL A 116 -7.14 7.90 0.31
N ALA A 117 -7.88 7.59 -0.74
CA ALA A 117 -9.01 6.68 -0.70
C ALA A 117 -8.64 5.42 -1.48
N ALA A 118 -8.87 4.27 -0.90
CA ALA A 118 -8.64 2.98 -1.56
C ALA A 118 -9.91 2.15 -1.55
N TRP A 119 -10.12 1.40 -2.61
CA TRP A 119 -11.26 0.52 -2.78
C TRP A 119 -10.83 -0.82 -3.36
N SER A 120 -11.38 -1.90 -2.81
CA SER A 120 -11.26 -3.23 -3.39
C SER A 120 -12.65 -3.80 -3.65
N PRO A 121 -12.89 -4.43 -4.81
CA PRO A 121 -14.13 -5.13 -5.07
C PRO A 121 -14.29 -6.38 -4.20
N ASP A 122 -13.18 -6.94 -3.74
CA ASP A 122 -13.14 -8.07 -2.82
C ASP A 122 -11.99 -7.88 -1.84
N ALA A 123 -12.32 -7.35 -0.69
CA ALA A 123 -11.38 -7.08 0.41
C ALA A 123 -11.37 -8.22 1.44
N ASP A 124 -12.04 -9.33 1.19
CA ASP A 124 -12.04 -10.46 2.11
C ASP A 124 -10.68 -11.14 2.15
N SER A 125 -9.95 -10.85 3.21
CA SER A 125 -8.64 -11.45 3.49
C SER A 125 -8.73 -12.89 4.01
N GLY A 126 -9.93 -13.36 4.34
CA GLY A 126 -10.16 -14.69 4.87
C GLY A 126 -10.06 -15.79 3.82
N SER A 127 -10.12 -15.38 2.58
CA SER A 127 -9.87 -16.30 1.51
C SER A 127 -8.36 -16.39 1.30
N THR A 128 -7.88 -17.55 1.18
CA THR A 128 -6.54 -17.87 0.70
C THR A 128 -6.36 -17.43 -0.75
N VAL A 129 -6.95 -16.36 -1.06
CA VAL A 129 -7.00 -15.84 -2.34
C VAL A 129 -5.92 -14.95 -2.61
N GLY A 130 -4.95 -15.53 -2.61
CA GLY A 130 -3.92 -15.02 -3.38
C GLY A 130 -4.19 -15.06 -4.87
N ASP A 131 -5.40 -15.24 -5.27
CA ASP A 131 -5.72 -15.17 -6.67
C ASP A 131 -5.92 -13.73 -7.12
N LYS A 132 -4.95 -12.94 -6.74
CA LYS A 132 -4.78 -11.59 -7.21
C LYS A 132 -4.57 -11.52 -8.71
N ALA A 133 -4.31 -12.64 -9.33
CA ALA A 133 -4.00 -12.75 -10.74
C ALA A 133 -5.07 -13.51 -11.55
N ALA A 134 -5.83 -14.38 -10.94
CA ALA A 134 -6.91 -15.05 -11.61
C ALA A 134 -8.24 -14.35 -11.37
N SER A 135 -9.27 -14.88 -11.86
CA SER A 135 -10.61 -14.29 -11.84
C SER A 135 -11.24 -14.08 -10.46
N GLY A 136 -10.46 -14.29 -9.43
CA GLY A 136 -10.77 -13.85 -8.09
C GLY A 136 -11.96 -14.45 -7.40
N ASP A 137 -12.67 -15.32 -8.03
CA ASP A 137 -13.80 -15.97 -7.38
C ASP A 137 -13.38 -17.25 -6.69
N ASN A 138 -13.32 -17.21 -5.38
CA ASN A 138 -13.04 -18.39 -4.57
C ASN A 138 -14.29 -19.04 -4.02
N GLY A 139 -15.40 -18.77 -4.58
CA GLY A 139 -16.68 -19.30 -4.13
C GLY A 139 -17.21 -18.63 -2.85
N GLY A 140 -16.61 -17.53 -2.42
CA GLY A 140 -17.15 -16.66 -1.36
C GLY A 140 -18.00 -15.52 -1.93
N ALA A 141 -18.81 -14.91 -1.10
CA ALA A 141 -19.48 -13.66 -1.48
C ALA A 141 -18.45 -12.54 -1.59
N LEU A 142 -18.46 -11.78 -2.68
CA LEU A 142 -17.65 -10.60 -2.85
C LEU A 142 -17.92 -9.62 -1.71
N GLN A 143 -16.90 -9.22 -0.99
CA GLN A 143 -16.98 -8.24 0.08
C GLN A 143 -16.11 -7.04 -0.27
N SER A 144 -16.72 -6.04 -0.89
CA SER A 144 -15.99 -4.81 -1.20
C SER A 144 -15.60 -4.08 0.08
N GLY A 145 -14.42 -3.50 0.06
CA GLY A 145 -13.89 -2.70 1.17
C GLY A 145 -13.45 -1.32 0.71
N TRP A 146 -13.40 -0.41 1.67
CA TRP A 146 -12.90 0.95 1.49
C TRP A 146 -11.97 1.32 2.63
N ASP A 147 -10.83 1.90 2.28
CA ASP A 147 -9.93 2.50 3.24
C ASP A 147 -9.78 3.98 2.93
N PHE A 148 -9.68 4.77 3.98
CA PHE A 148 -9.35 6.19 3.89
C PHE A 148 -8.16 6.47 4.80
N THR A 149 -7.14 7.13 4.27
CA THR A 149 -5.97 7.52 5.06
C THR A 149 -5.68 9.00 4.91
N ALA A 150 -5.14 9.58 5.96
CA ALA A 150 -4.70 10.96 6.00
C ALA A 150 -3.32 11.05 6.66
N THR A 151 -2.45 11.86 6.07
CA THR A 151 -1.14 12.19 6.65
C THR A 151 -1.02 13.71 6.72
N ALA A 152 -0.66 14.22 7.88
CA ALA A 152 -0.46 15.64 8.12
C ALA A 152 0.98 15.91 8.58
N THR A 153 1.69 16.75 7.83
CA THR A 153 3.06 17.14 8.15
C THR A 153 3.10 18.47 8.90
N ASP A 154 4.27 18.84 9.37
CA ASP A 154 4.54 20.12 10.05
C ASP A 154 4.14 21.35 9.20
N GLU A 155 4.09 21.24 7.90
CA GLU A 155 3.62 22.29 7.01
C GLU A 155 2.13 22.62 7.24
N LEU A 156 1.31 21.62 7.61
CA LEU A 156 -0.11 21.82 7.90
C LEU A 156 -0.34 22.40 9.32
N HIS A 157 0.32 21.84 10.33
CA HIS A 157 0.01 22.13 11.73
C HIS A 157 1.09 22.97 12.45
N GLY A 158 2.21 23.25 11.80
CA GLY A 158 3.26 24.15 12.33
C GLY A 158 4.16 23.58 13.44
N VAL A 159 4.04 22.29 13.78
CA VAL A 159 4.90 21.65 14.79
C VAL A 159 6.03 20.93 14.08
N SER A 160 7.22 21.53 14.10
CA SER A 160 8.39 21.01 13.37
C SER A 160 8.74 19.58 13.78
N GLY A 161 8.94 18.74 12.77
CA GLY A 161 9.35 17.33 12.92
C GLY A 161 8.26 16.39 13.39
N LEU A 162 7.03 16.86 13.59
CA LEU A 162 5.87 16.00 13.87
C LEU A 162 5.15 15.65 12.58
N THR A 163 4.85 14.37 12.38
CA THR A 163 3.94 13.90 11.34
C THR A 163 2.82 13.08 11.99
N LEU A 164 1.59 13.39 11.65
CA LEU A 164 0.40 12.71 12.15
C LEU A 164 -0.17 11.82 11.05
N TYR A 165 -0.58 10.62 11.44
CA TYR A 165 -1.18 9.64 10.54
C TYR A 165 -2.53 9.19 11.11
N GLY A 166 -3.48 8.95 10.24
CA GLY A 166 -4.75 8.37 10.61
C GLY A 166 -5.40 7.67 9.43
N GLY A 167 -6.20 6.63 9.73
CA GLY A 167 -6.92 5.88 8.72
C GLY A 167 -8.08 5.08 9.28
N ILE A 168 -8.96 4.68 8.41
CA ILE A 168 -10.13 3.83 8.69
C ILE A 168 -10.38 2.91 7.52
#